data_6a08f663c4e2110a720e0c57d1b0a0ce
#
_entry.id   6a08f663c4e2110a720e0c57d1b0a0ce
#
_cell.length_a   1.000
_cell.length_b   1.000
_cell.length_c   1.000
_cell.angle_alpha   90.00
_cell.angle_beta   90.00
_cell.angle_gamma   90.00
#
_symmetry.space_group_name_H-M   'P 1'
#
loop_
_entity.id
_entity.type
_entity.pdbx_description
1 polymer ?
#
loop_
_entity_poly.entity_id
_entity_poly.type
_entity_poly.pdbx_seq_one_letter_code
_entity_poly.pdbx_strand_id
1 'polypeptide(L)'
;MIKMRNLLKYNLLFILTGIGFLANAQKTSIYTKTANKDSANSESKSCCSSKLPDRFASIKKTTPASGKQSVNSTVNKYEGMVWITGGTFSMGADNEQGRRDEYPKHNVKVNGFYMDATEVTNEQFAAFVKATGYITTAEKNVKWEDLKKQLPPNTPKPDAETLKAASLVFVPAEGVVNLQDYSQWWQWTHGANWKHPKGPGSDIAGKEKLPVVHISWDDANAYCKWAGKRLPTEAEWEYAARGSAKNNIYAWGNTNVDSGAAKCNYWQGSFPNKNENEDGFFGAAPVKTFAPNGYGLFDMAGNVWEWCSDLYNNNYYEQLSKAGIAINPKGPAKSYDPDEPLVPKRVIRGGSFLCNESYCSGYRVAARMKTSADSGMEHLGFRCVADKQ
;
A
#
# COMPACT_ATOMS: atom_id res chain seq x y z
N MET A 1 6.56 13.65 36.34
CA MET A 1 7.27 14.47 35.33
C MET A 1 7.61 13.76 34.03
N ILE A 2 7.72 12.44 33.99
CA ILE A 2 8.03 11.68 32.75
C ILE A 2 6.82 11.54 31.81
N LYS A 3 5.59 11.45 32.31
CA LYS A 3 4.38 11.34 31.48
C LYS A 3 4.00 12.60 30.68
N MET A 4 4.38 13.79 31.13
CA MET A 4 4.08 15.04 30.39
C MET A 4 4.99 15.29 29.19
N ARG A 5 6.20 14.74 29.16
CA ARG A 5 7.12 14.90 28.02
C ARG A 5 6.71 14.10 26.78
N ASN A 6 6.01 12.98 26.98
CA ASN A 6 5.53 12.17 25.87
C ASN A 6 4.26 12.77 25.21
N LEU A 7 3.39 13.39 25.98
CA LEU A 7 2.21 14.08 25.41
C LEU A 7 2.59 15.24 24.46
N LEU A 8 3.69 15.96 24.76
CA LEU A 8 4.13 17.06 23.89
C LEU A 8 4.72 16.55 22.56
N LYS A 9 5.35 15.38 22.54
CA LYS A 9 5.90 14.79 21.31
C LYS A 9 4.78 14.32 20.37
N TYR A 10 3.70 13.77 20.90
CA TYR A 10 2.54 13.37 20.11
C TYR A 10 1.75 14.56 19.55
N ASN A 11 1.63 15.66 20.30
CA ASN A 11 0.98 16.88 19.81
C ASN A 11 1.75 17.56 18.67
N LEU A 12 3.08 17.40 18.58
CA LEU A 12 3.86 18.00 17.50
C LEU A 12 3.68 17.22 16.18
N LEU A 13 3.47 15.89 16.27
CA LEU A 13 3.13 15.08 15.10
C LEU A 13 1.75 15.45 14.53
N PHE A 14 0.78 15.80 15.40
CA PHE A 14 -0.55 16.30 15.02
C PHE A 14 -0.51 17.72 14.39
N ILE A 15 0.43 18.56 14.78
CA ILE A 15 0.60 19.92 14.23
C ILE A 15 1.19 19.84 12.80
N LEU A 16 1.98 18.81 12.49
CA LEU A 16 2.51 18.56 11.14
C LEU A 16 1.40 18.10 10.16
N THR A 17 0.26 17.61 10.66
CA THR A 17 -0.87 17.15 9.83
C THR A 17 -1.99 18.17 9.67
N GLY A 18 -1.81 19.40 10.16
CA GLY A 18 -2.60 20.61 9.91
C GLY A 18 -4.13 20.45 9.85
N ILE A 19 -4.81 20.20 10.98
CA ILE A 19 -6.23 20.56 11.15
C ILE A 19 -6.44 21.04 12.58
N GLY A 20 -6.69 22.36 12.71
CA GLY A 20 -7.19 22.94 13.94
C GLY A 20 -8.64 22.55 14.18
N PHE A 21 -8.91 21.86 15.27
CA PHE A 21 -10.26 21.72 15.80
C PHE A 21 -10.61 22.96 16.64
N LEU A 22 -11.55 23.77 16.15
CA LEU A 22 -12.30 24.72 16.99
C LEU A 22 -13.33 23.93 17.77
N ALA A 23 -13.12 23.87 19.08
CA ALA A 23 -14.09 23.35 20.02
C ALA A 23 -15.28 24.32 20.13
N ASN A 24 -16.47 23.86 19.80
CA ASN A 24 -17.71 24.44 20.26
C ASN A 24 -18.46 23.42 21.10
N ALA A 25 -18.42 23.63 22.40
CA ALA A 25 -19.32 23.00 23.34
C ALA A 25 -20.70 23.71 23.27
N GLN A 26 -21.76 22.95 23.02
CA GLN A 26 -23.00 23.10 23.81
C GLN A 26 -24.15 22.19 23.35
N LYS A 27 -24.74 21.61 24.38
CA LYS A 27 -26.15 21.23 24.63
C LYS A 27 -26.64 19.85 24.20
N THR A 28 -26.72 19.01 25.22
CA THR A 28 -27.66 17.91 25.43
C THR A 28 -29.08 18.22 25.00
N SER A 29 -29.68 17.36 24.18
CA SER A 29 -31.12 17.20 24.12
C SER A 29 -31.48 15.76 23.87
N ILE A 30 -32.26 15.22 24.79
CA ILE A 30 -32.87 13.88 24.76
C ILE A 30 -34.00 13.91 23.72
N TYR A 31 -33.98 13.01 22.74
CA TYR A 31 -35.20 12.65 22.02
C TYR A 31 -35.29 11.18 21.67
N THR A 32 -36.47 10.65 21.88
CA THR A 32 -36.95 9.29 21.79
C THR A 32 -36.99 8.74 20.35
N LYS A 33 -36.92 7.41 20.30
CA LYS A 33 -37.07 6.54 19.10
C LYS A 33 -38.23 6.91 18.20
N THR A 34 -37.97 7.03 16.91
CA THR A 34 -38.84 6.53 15.84
C THR A 34 -37.98 5.95 14.74
N ALA A 35 -38.28 4.71 14.38
CA ALA A 35 -37.60 3.97 13.32
C ALA A 35 -37.97 4.55 11.95
N ASN A 36 -36.99 5.04 11.21
CA ASN A 36 -37.10 5.16 9.75
C ASN A 36 -35.89 4.48 9.10
N LYS A 37 -36.21 3.57 8.21
CA LYS A 37 -35.28 2.92 7.29
C LYS A 37 -34.77 3.98 6.31
N ASP A 38 -33.58 4.46 6.53
CA ASP A 38 -32.80 5.11 5.48
C ASP A 38 -31.43 4.44 5.42
N SER A 39 -31.10 4.00 4.21
CA SER A 39 -29.88 3.32 3.86
C SER A 39 -28.66 4.13 4.27
N ALA A 40 -28.04 3.78 5.38
CA ALA A 40 -26.75 4.31 5.78
C ALA A 40 -25.69 3.80 4.80
N ASN A 41 -25.21 4.68 3.95
CA ASN A 41 -23.99 4.52 3.18
C ASN A 41 -22.84 4.43 4.18
N SER A 42 -22.39 3.21 4.50
CA SER A 42 -21.19 3.01 5.31
C SER A 42 -19.99 3.38 4.44
N GLU A 43 -19.45 4.58 4.65
CA GLU A 43 -18.11 4.91 4.13
C GLU A 43 -17.11 3.97 4.77
N SER A 44 -16.70 2.94 4.03
CA SER A 44 -15.63 2.04 4.45
C SER A 44 -14.32 2.82 4.46
N LYS A 45 -13.72 2.95 5.62
CA LYS A 45 -12.52 3.75 5.82
C LYS A 45 -11.27 2.92 5.58
N SER A 46 -10.26 3.58 5.08
CA SER A 46 -9.04 3.01 4.53
C SER A 46 -7.96 2.86 5.60
N CYS A 47 -7.46 1.64 5.82
CA CYS A 47 -6.37 1.36 6.77
C CYS A 47 -5.01 1.95 6.37
N CYS A 48 -4.89 2.45 5.13
CA CYS A 48 -3.62 2.93 4.57
C CYS A 48 -3.67 4.41 4.19
N SER A 49 -4.76 5.11 4.42
CA SER A 49 -4.81 6.54 4.22
C SER A 49 -4.20 7.22 5.45
N SER A 50 -2.89 7.26 5.50
CA SER A 50 -2.18 8.04 6.49
C SER A 50 -2.19 9.50 6.03
N LYS A 51 -2.65 10.40 6.87
CA LYS A 51 -2.46 11.86 6.70
C LYS A 51 -1.00 12.24 6.95
N LEU A 52 -0.05 11.42 6.49
CA LEU A 52 1.37 11.66 6.65
C LEU A 52 1.90 12.38 5.41
N PRO A 53 2.72 13.41 5.60
CA PRO A 53 3.25 14.17 4.48
C PRO A 53 4.21 13.34 3.64
N ASP A 54 4.13 13.50 2.35
CA ASP A 54 5.09 13.03 1.37
C ASP A 54 6.51 13.54 1.68
N ARG A 55 7.54 12.72 1.56
CA ARG A 55 8.92 13.09 1.91
C ARG A 55 9.64 13.89 0.83
N PHE A 56 9.23 13.77 -0.45
CA PHE A 56 10.02 14.25 -1.58
C PHE A 56 9.17 14.69 -2.79
N ALA A 57 8.48 15.79 -2.74
CA ALA A 57 7.62 16.27 -3.84
C ALA A 57 8.37 16.76 -5.10
N SER A 58 9.68 16.71 -5.15
CA SER A 58 10.41 17.04 -6.38
C SER A 58 11.84 16.50 -6.38
N ILE A 59 12.03 15.33 -6.96
CA ILE A 59 13.34 14.94 -7.47
C ILE A 59 13.49 15.63 -8.84
N LYS A 60 14.26 16.73 -8.89
CA LYS A 60 14.84 17.16 -10.16
C LYS A 60 15.59 15.97 -10.74
N LYS A 61 15.28 15.60 -11.99
CA LYS A 61 16.05 14.61 -12.76
C LYS A 61 17.52 14.98 -12.69
N THR A 62 18.25 14.42 -11.75
CA THR A 62 19.69 14.30 -11.87
C THR A 62 19.94 13.15 -12.80
N THR A 63 20.35 13.43 -14.00
CA THR A 63 20.84 12.46 -14.98
C THR A 63 21.98 11.67 -14.30
N PRO A 64 21.89 10.37 -14.13
CA PRO A 64 23.03 9.60 -13.66
C PRO A 64 24.10 9.64 -14.73
N ALA A 65 25.34 9.97 -14.35
CA ALA A 65 26.49 9.84 -15.21
C ALA A 65 26.52 8.44 -15.83
N SER A 66 26.63 8.38 -17.16
CA SER A 66 26.73 7.17 -17.97
C SER A 66 28.05 6.46 -17.66
N GLY A 67 28.06 5.60 -16.66
CA GLY A 67 29.05 4.57 -16.46
C GLY A 67 28.53 3.28 -17.11
N LYS A 68 28.94 3.01 -18.35
CA LYS A 68 28.74 1.71 -18.98
C LYS A 68 29.58 0.66 -18.24
N GLN A 69 29.02 -0.01 -17.26
CA GLN A 69 29.46 -1.34 -16.86
C GLN A 69 28.46 -2.34 -17.41
N SER A 70 28.83 -2.96 -18.53
CA SER A 70 28.13 -4.14 -19.02
C SER A 70 28.50 -5.30 -18.10
N VAL A 71 27.66 -5.56 -17.11
CA VAL A 71 27.69 -6.83 -16.39
C VAL A 71 26.96 -7.82 -17.29
N ASN A 72 27.73 -8.60 -18.06
CA ASN A 72 27.23 -9.77 -18.76
C ASN A 72 26.92 -10.88 -17.73
N SER A 73 25.82 -10.76 -17.02
CA SER A 73 25.16 -11.88 -16.39
C SER A 73 23.93 -12.19 -17.24
N THR A 74 23.94 -13.34 -17.92
CA THR A 74 22.76 -13.92 -18.58
C THR A 74 21.73 -14.37 -17.52
N VAL A 75 21.31 -13.45 -16.66
CA VAL A 75 20.16 -13.68 -15.78
C VAL A 75 18.94 -13.65 -16.69
N ASN A 76 18.23 -14.78 -16.77
CA ASN A 76 16.95 -14.84 -17.48
C ASN A 76 15.98 -13.85 -16.80
N LYS A 77 15.73 -12.73 -17.43
CA LYS A 77 14.89 -11.66 -16.86
C LYS A 77 13.46 -12.13 -16.51
N TYR A 78 13.03 -13.27 -17.04
CA TYR A 78 11.74 -13.89 -16.79
C TYR A 78 11.78 -15.01 -15.74
N GLU A 79 12.93 -15.24 -15.11
CA GLU A 79 13.03 -16.23 -14.03
C GLU A 79 12.10 -15.89 -12.89
N GLY A 80 11.31 -16.87 -12.41
CA GLY A 80 10.31 -16.68 -11.35
C GLY A 80 9.05 -15.90 -11.78
N MET A 81 8.92 -15.59 -13.08
CA MET A 81 7.73 -14.88 -13.61
C MET A 81 6.78 -15.85 -14.32
N VAL A 82 5.51 -15.46 -14.33
CA VAL A 82 4.43 -16.16 -15.04
C VAL A 82 3.99 -15.31 -16.22
N TRP A 83 3.79 -15.96 -17.39
CA TRP A 83 3.19 -15.29 -18.54
C TRP A 83 1.69 -15.11 -18.34
N ILE A 84 1.22 -13.88 -18.38
CA ILE A 84 -0.19 -13.51 -18.33
C ILE A 84 -0.63 -13.16 -19.75
N THR A 85 -1.48 -14.01 -20.34
CA THR A 85 -2.04 -13.74 -21.67
C THR A 85 -2.98 -12.55 -21.57
N GLY A 86 -2.74 -11.52 -22.39
CA GLY A 86 -3.58 -10.34 -22.43
C GLY A 86 -5.04 -10.64 -22.78
N GLY A 87 -5.93 -9.74 -22.46
CA GLY A 87 -7.36 -9.92 -22.68
C GLY A 87 -8.17 -8.71 -22.28
N THR A 88 -9.48 -8.84 -22.40
CA THR A 88 -10.46 -7.83 -21.95
C THR A 88 -11.18 -8.35 -20.71
N PHE A 89 -11.31 -7.50 -19.69
CA PHE A 89 -11.99 -7.82 -18.45
C PHE A 89 -12.76 -6.60 -17.93
N SER A 90 -13.63 -6.84 -16.97
CA SER A 90 -14.33 -5.78 -16.26
C SER A 90 -13.58 -5.46 -14.97
N MET A 91 -12.98 -4.27 -14.92
CA MET A 91 -12.20 -3.74 -13.80
C MET A 91 -13.08 -3.01 -12.80
N GLY A 92 -12.81 -3.15 -11.52
CA GLY A 92 -13.56 -2.50 -10.45
C GLY A 92 -14.58 -3.40 -9.77
N ALA A 93 -15.30 -2.83 -8.80
CA ALA A 93 -16.32 -3.53 -8.01
C ALA A 93 -17.72 -3.43 -8.62
N ASP A 94 -18.56 -4.44 -8.35
CA ASP A 94 -19.96 -4.51 -8.67
C ASP A 94 -20.82 -5.08 -7.52
N ASN A 95 -20.26 -5.14 -6.32
CA ASN A 95 -20.89 -5.68 -5.12
C ASN A 95 -20.82 -4.66 -3.96
N GLU A 96 -21.65 -4.85 -2.95
CA GLU A 96 -21.82 -3.91 -1.83
C GLU A 96 -20.55 -3.71 -0.94
N GLN A 97 -19.54 -4.55 -1.09
CA GLN A 97 -18.28 -4.42 -0.36
C GLN A 97 -17.31 -3.41 -0.99
N GLY A 98 -17.57 -2.97 -2.24
CA GLY A 98 -16.75 -2.00 -2.94
C GLY A 98 -16.79 -0.62 -2.28
N ARG A 99 -15.66 0.09 -2.28
CA ARG A 99 -15.59 1.49 -1.89
C ARG A 99 -15.93 2.38 -3.07
N ARG A 100 -16.28 3.64 -2.80
CA ARG A 100 -16.71 4.60 -3.82
C ARG A 100 -15.73 4.72 -4.99
N ASP A 101 -14.43 4.67 -4.73
CA ASP A 101 -13.39 4.79 -5.75
C ASP A 101 -13.11 3.50 -6.55
N GLU A 102 -13.78 2.39 -6.18
CA GLU A 102 -13.76 1.13 -6.92
C GLU A 102 -14.87 1.07 -8.00
N TYR A 103 -15.76 2.05 -8.03
CA TYR A 103 -16.87 2.16 -9.02
C TYR A 103 -16.65 3.30 -10.02
N PRO A 104 -17.35 3.22 -11.17
CA PRO A 104 -18.12 2.10 -11.68
C PRO A 104 -17.20 1.00 -12.24
N LYS A 105 -17.70 -0.26 -12.24
CA LYS A 105 -17.08 -1.35 -12.99
C LYS A 105 -17.07 -0.98 -14.49
N HIS A 106 -15.92 -1.17 -15.15
CA HIS A 106 -15.72 -0.72 -16.53
C HIS A 106 -14.83 -1.70 -17.29
N ASN A 107 -14.90 -1.65 -18.64
CA ASN A 107 -14.15 -2.58 -19.48
C ASN A 107 -12.73 -2.08 -19.75
N VAL A 108 -11.76 -2.95 -19.52
CA VAL A 108 -10.33 -2.70 -19.76
C VAL A 108 -9.76 -3.82 -20.61
N LYS A 109 -8.90 -3.48 -21.57
CA LYS A 109 -8.08 -4.42 -22.31
C LYS A 109 -6.62 -4.23 -21.92
N VAL A 110 -5.94 -5.31 -21.55
CA VAL A 110 -4.49 -5.34 -21.29
C VAL A 110 -3.80 -6.24 -22.30
N ASN A 111 -2.59 -5.86 -22.71
CA ASN A 111 -1.70 -6.73 -23.50
C ASN A 111 -1.15 -7.85 -22.61
N GLY A 112 -0.56 -8.88 -23.22
CA GLY A 112 0.16 -9.91 -22.46
C GLY A 112 1.46 -9.37 -21.87
N PHE A 113 1.80 -9.84 -20.67
CA PHE A 113 3.00 -9.46 -19.93
C PHE A 113 3.46 -10.61 -19.02
N TYR A 114 4.70 -10.56 -18.57
CA TYR A 114 5.20 -11.42 -17.51
C TYR A 114 4.99 -10.72 -16.15
N MET A 115 4.61 -11.46 -15.11
CA MET A 115 4.49 -10.97 -13.74
C MET A 115 5.25 -11.89 -12.80
N ASP A 116 5.97 -11.32 -11.83
CA ASP A 116 6.59 -12.09 -10.75
C ASP A 116 5.53 -12.93 -10.04
N ALA A 117 5.83 -14.23 -9.85
CA ALA A 117 4.89 -15.16 -9.22
C ALA A 117 4.54 -14.78 -7.78
N THR A 118 5.39 -14.00 -7.12
CA THR A 118 5.27 -13.54 -5.72
C THR A 118 5.64 -12.07 -5.61
N GLU A 119 5.45 -11.47 -4.45
CA GLU A 119 6.11 -10.23 -4.06
C GLU A 119 7.63 -10.39 -4.09
N VAL A 120 8.35 -9.28 -4.26
CA VAL A 120 9.82 -9.27 -4.13
C VAL A 120 10.20 -9.55 -2.68
N THR A 121 11.08 -10.54 -2.48
CA THR A 121 11.50 -11.00 -1.15
C THR A 121 12.67 -10.19 -0.60
N ASN A 122 12.91 -10.33 0.72
CA ASN A 122 14.08 -9.76 1.40
C ASN A 122 15.39 -10.20 0.74
N GLU A 123 15.51 -11.49 0.36
CA GLU A 123 16.69 -12.02 -0.32
C GLU A 123 16.93 -11.32 -1.66
N GLN A 124 15.91 -11.19 -2.46
CA GLN A 124 15.99 -10.55 -3.78
C GLN A 124 16.35 -9.07 -3.65
N PHE A 125 15.73 -8.36 -2.70
CA PHE A 125 16.03 -6.96 -2.47
C PHE A 125 17.44 -6.75 -1.88
N ALA A 126 17.90 -7.64 -0.99
CA ALA A 126 19.27 -7.64 -0.48
C ALA A 126 20.30 -7.82 -1.60
N ALA A 127 20.03 -8.69 -2.58
CA ALA A 127 20.89 -8.85 -3.76
C ALA A 127 20.99 -7.55 -4.58
N PHE A 128 19.88 -6.84 -4.77
CA PHE A 128 19.86 -5.53 -5.43
C PHE A 128 20.72 -4.51 -4.65
N VAL A 129 20.50 -4.38 -3.35
CA VAL A 129 21.24 -3.44 -2.51
C VAL A 129 22.73 -3.78 -2.49
N LYS A 130 23.08 -5.06 -2.40
CA LYS A 130 24.49 -5.53 -2.46
C LYS A 130 25.14 -5.17 -3.80
N ALA A 131 24.42 -5.32 -4.92
CA ALA A 131 24.95 -5.05 -6.25
C ALA A 131 25.12 -3.56 -6.56
N THR A 132 24.30 -2.69 -5.93
CA THR A 132 24.20 -1.28 -6.33
C THR A 132 24.61 -0.29 -5.25
N GLY A 133 24.72 -0.72 -4.00
CA GLY A 133 24.88 0.19 -2.85
C GLY A 133 23.66 1.10 -2.61
N TYR A 134 22.46 0.70 -3.09
CA TYR A 134 21.27 1.52 -2.99
C TYR A 134 20.89 1.78 -1.53
N ILE A 135 20.51 3.02 -1.23
CA ILE A 135 20.00 3.46 0.07
C ILE A 135 18.53 3.81 -0.11
N THR A 136 17.65 3.14 0.62
CA THR A 136 16.21 3.34 0.52
C THR A 136 15.75 4.67 1.10
N THR A 137 14.54 5.08 0.77
CA THR A 137 13.92 6.30 1.31
C THR A 137 13.84 6.27 2.84
N ALA A 138 13.48 5.12 3.42
CA ALA A 138 13.39 4.94 4.87
C ALA A 138 14.75 5.04 5.59
N GLU A 139 15.87 4.86 4.89
CA GLU A 139 17.24 5.01 5.42
C GLU A 139 17.76 6.46 5.34
N LYS A 140 16.99 7.41 4.76
CA LYS A 140 17.41 8.81 4.58
C LYS A 140 16.66 9.74 5.52
N ASN A 141 17.37 10.76 6.04
CA ASN A 141 16.74 11.82 6.79
C ASN A 141 15.78 12.63 5.89
N VAL A 142 14.67 13.06 6.47
CA VAL A 142 13.68 13.91 5.80
C VAL A 142 14.27 15.30 5.57
N LYS A 143 14.17 15.81 4.33
CA LYS A 143 14.58 17.17 4.02
C LYS A 143 13.41 18.11 4.24
N TRP A 144 13.57 19.06 5.17
CA TRP A 144 12.52 20.03 5.47
C TRP A 144 12.06 20.82 4.23
N GLU A 145 13.00 21.19 3.34
CA GLU A 145 12.69 21.94 2.11
C GLU A 145 11.77 21.18 1.16
N ASP A 146 11.73 19.86 1.24
CA ASP A 146 10.83 19.04 0.44
C ASP A 146 9.52 18.80 1.19
N LEU A 147 9.59 18.49 2.48
CA LEU A 147 8.43 18.25 3.34
C LEU A 147 7.50 19.49 3.40
N LYS A 148 8.03 20.69 3.56
CA LYS A 148 7.23 21.91 3.71
C LYS A 148 6.37 22.25 2.49
N LYS A 149 6.69 21.72 1.30
CA LYS A 149 5.91 21.94 0.08
C LYS A 149 4.54 21.25 0.11
N GLN A 150 4.37 20.31 1.01
CA GLN A 150 3.21 19.45 1.14
C GLN A 150 2.38 19.75 2.40
N LEU A 151 2.87 20.69 3.18
CA LEU A 151 2.26 21.13 4.42
C LEU A 151 1.53 22.46 4.20
N PRO A 152 0.53 22.78 5.03
CA PRO A 152 -0.10 24.08 5.02
C PRO A 152 0.93 25.21 5.12
N PRO A 153 0.70 26.36 4.43
CA PRO A 153 1.57 27.53 4.56
C PRO A 153 1.79 27.89 6.04
N ASN A 154 3.01 28.29 6.37
CA ASN A 154 3.41 28.67 7.73
C ASN A 154 3.49 27.52 8.75
N THR A 155 3.45 26.26 8.34
CA THR A 155 3.75 25.15 9.23
C THR A 155 5.16 25.29 9.81
N PRO A 156 5.35 25.29 11.15
CA PRO A 156 6.66 25.47 11.74
C PRO A 156 7.57 24.25 11.42
N LYS A 157 8.87 24.53 11.25
CA LYS A 157 9.86 23.45 11.07
C LYS A 157 9.91 22.59 12.33
N PRO A 158 9.78 21.25 12.22
CA PRO A 158 9.94 20.36 13.35
C PRO A 158 11.40 20.30 13.82
N ASP A 159 11.61 19.70 14.98
CA ASP A 159 12.98 19.46 15.48
C ASP A 159 13.75 18.50 14.57
N ALA A 160 15.08 18.50 14.71
CA ALA A 160 15.95 17.65 13.91
C ALA A 160 15.73 16.14 14.18
N GLU A 161 15.25 15.79 15.36
CA GLU A 161 14.94 14.41 15.72
C GLU A 161 13.75 13.87 14.89
N THR A 162 12.69 14.65 14.77
CA THR A 162 11.52 14.31 13.96
C THR A 162 11.86 14.07 12.48
N LEU A 163 12.92 14.73 11.97
CA LEU A 163 13.38 14.62 10.58
C LEU A 163 14.37 13.48 10.34
N LYS A 164 14.75 12.71 11.36
CA LYS A 164 15.61 11.53 11.18
C LYS A 164 14.92 10.45 10.33
N ALA A 165 15.76 9.62 9.70
CA ALA A 165 15.34 8.44 8.96
C ALA A 165 14.40 7.56 9.81
N ALA A 166 13.22 7.25 9.26
CA ALA A 166 12.20 6.49 9.96
C ALA A 166 11.18 5.92 8.97
N SER A 167 10.34 5.03 9.45
CA SER A 167 9.21 4.49 8.71
C SER A 167 8.06 4.13 9.64
N LEU A 168 6.88 3.86 9.07
CA LEU A 168 5.70 3.49 9.85
C LEU A 168 5.75 2.01 10.21
N VAL A 169 5.64 1.76 11.51
CA VAL A 169 5.58 0.43 12.12
C VAL A 169 4.22 0.24 12.77
N PHE A 170 3.60 -0.90 12.51
CA PHE A 170 2.37 -1.28 13.18
C PHE A 170 2.66 -1.74 14.61
N VAL A 171 1.90 -1.19 15.54
CA VAL A 171 1.90 -1.57 16.96
C VAL A 171 0.45 -1.79 17.38
N PRO A 172 0.07 -3.01 17.77
CA PRO A 172 -1.29 -3.26 18.23
C PRO A 172 -1.71 -2.32 19.33
N ALA A 173 -2.95 -1.85 19.28
CA ALA A 173 -3.47 -0.98 20.30
C ALA A 173 -3.88 -1.76 21.55
N GLU A 174 -3.70 -1.18 22.73
CA GLU A 174 -4.20 -1.70 23.99
C GLU A 174 -5.66 -1.25 24.19
N GLY A 175 -6.63 -2.13 23.94
CA GLY A 175 -8.06 -1.84 24.12
C GLY A 175 -8.75 -1.19 22.91
N VAL A 176 -10.00 -0.77 23.08
CA VAL A 176 -10.84 -0.24 22.00
C VAL A 176 -10.31 1.13 21.55
N VAL A 177 -10.13 1.28 20.25
CA VAL A 177 -9.64 2.48 19.60
C VAL A 177 -10.67 3.10 18.66
N ASN A 178 -10.51 4.37 18.36
CA ASN A 178 -11.24 5.01 17.28
C ASN A 178 -10.57 4.66 15.95
N LEU A 179 -11.20 3.82 15.13
CA LEU A 179 -10.70 3.41 13.80
C LEU A 179 -10.55 4.58 12.80
N GLN A 180 -10.90 5.79 13.17
CA GLN A 180 -10.66 7.02 12.42
C GLN A 180 -9.28 7.63 12.71
N ASP A 181 -8.64 7.22 13.80
CA ASP A 181 -7.37 7.77 14.28
C ASP A 181 -6.26 6.71 14.15
N TYR A 182 -5.63 6.70 13.01
CA TYR A 182 -4.58 5.74 12.66
C TYR A 182 -3.33 5.86 13.53
N SER A 183 -3.12 6.99 14.21
CA SER A 183 -1.98 7.19 15.10
C SER A 183 -2.02 6.26 16.32
N GLN A 184 -3.16 5.63 16.59
CA GLN A 184 -3.31 4.71 17.72
C GLN A 184 -2.63 3.35 17.48
N TRP A 185 -2.30 3.00 16.24
CA TRP A 185 -1.60 1.75 15.88
C TRP A 185 -0.49 1.91 14.85
N TRP A 186 -0.28 3.11 14.30
CA TRP A 186 0.87 3.40 13.46
C TRP A 186 1.86 4.29 14.20
N GLN A 187 3.11 3.83 14.32
CA GLN A 187 4.18 4.58 14.96
C GLN A 187 5.27 4.94 13.95
N TRP A 188 5.65 6.23 13.96
CA TRP A 188 6.81 6.72 13.21
C TRP A 188 8.08 6.32 13.95
N THR A 189 8.71 5.22 13.52
CA THR A 189 9.82 4.57 14.21
C THR A 189 11.15 4.90 13.57
N HIS A 190 12.01 5.61 14.29
CA HIS A 190 13.36 5.93 13.82
C HIS A 190 14.18 4.67 13.59
N GLY A 191 14.89 4.63 12.44
CA GLY A 191 15.70 3.49 12.04
C GLY A 191 14.91 2.29 11.54
N ALA A 192 13.55 2.34 11.50
CA ALA A 192 12.77 1.33 10.82
C ALA A 192 12.96 1.46 9.30
N ASN A 193 13.31 0.37 8.66
CA ASN A 193 13.56 0.24 7.22
C ASN A 193 13.51 -1.24 6.81
N TRP A 194 13.77 -1.56 5.57
CA TRP A 194 13.72 -2.92 5.05
C TRP A 194 14.64 -3.93 5.76
N LYS A 195 15.78 -3.50 6.34
CA LYS A 195 16.70 -4.34 7.13
C LYS A 195 16.26 -4.49 8.59
N HIS A 196 15.56 -3.49 9.08
CA HIS A 196 15.12 -3.36 10.47
C HIS A 196 13.62 -3.06 10.53
N PRO A 197 12.75 -4.04 10.20
CA PRO A 197 11.31 -3.79 10.00
C PRO A 197 10.56 -3.27 11.23
N LYS A 198 11.04 -3.59 12.42
CA LYS A 198 10.49 -3.09 13.70
C LYS A 198 11.38 -2.01 14.35
N GLY A 199 12.32 -1.44 13.62
CA GLY A 199 13.32 -0.49 14.14
C GLY A 199 14.66 -1.15 14.48
N PRO A 200 15.62 -0.40 15.06
CA PRO A 200 17.04 -0.81 15.23
C PRO A 200 17.28 -2.13 15.98
N GLY A 201 16.32 -2.57 16.79
CA GLY A 201 16.39 -3.84 17.52
C GLY A 201 15.91 -5.06 16.73
N SER A 202 15.57 -4.90 15.45
CA SER A 202 15.07 -5.97 14.59
C SER A 202 15.97 -6.20 13.39
N ASP A 203 15.88 -7.39 12.78
CA ASP A 203 16.59 -7.75 11.55
C ASP A 203 15.77 -8.67 10.66
N ILE A 204 16.32 -9.02 9.50
CA ILE A 204 15.74 -9.91 8.50
C ILE A 204 16.46 -11.28 8.44
N ALA A 205 17.33 -11.62 9.39
CA ALA A 205 18.00 -12.90 9.42
C ALA A 205 16.97 -14.04 9.62
N GLY A 206 17.04 -15.07 8.79
CA GLY A 206 16.04 -16.14 8.73
C GLY A 206 14.69 -15.76 8.14
N LYS A 207 14.58 -14.55 7.55
CA LYS A 207 13.37 -13.98 6.94
C LYS A 207 13.57 -13.69 5.45
N GLU A 208 14.45 -14.42 4.80
CA GLU A 208 14.86 -14.24 3.40
C GLU A 208 13.66 -14.35 2.44
N LYS A 209 12.70 -15.23 2.76
CA LYS A 209 11.49 -15.48 1.96
C LYS A 209 10.30 -14.60 2.32
N LEU A 210 10.40 -13.73 3.31
CA LEU A 210 9.35 -12.74 3.54
C LEU A 210 9.39 -11.67 2.45
N PRO A 211 8.23 -11.07 2.09
CA PRO A 211 8.22 -9.91 1.21
C PRO A 211 9.01 -8.77 1.83
N VAL A 212 9.76 -8.04 1.01
CA VAL A 212 10.43 -6.83 1.45
C VAL A 212 9.40 -5.73 1.73
N VAL A 213 9.56 -5.05 2.85
CA VAL A 213 8.65 -3.98 3.31
C VAL A 213 9.40 -2.68 3.60
N HIS A 214 8.70 -1.62 3.97
CA HIS A 214 9.26 -0.27 4.13
C HIS A 214 9.86 0.31 2.84
N ILE A 215 9.32 -0.11 1.71
CA ILE A 215 9.76 0.27 0.37
C ILE A 215 8.87 1.40 -0.13
N SER A 216 9.48 2.53 -0.51
CA SER A 216 8.79 3.60 -1.22
C SER A 216 8.55 3.24 -2.68
N TRP A 217 7.70 3.99 -3.38
CA TRP A 217 7.48 3.81 -4.82
C TRP A 217 8.77 4.02 -5.63
N ASP A 218 9.61 4.97 -5.23
CA ASP A 218 10.90 5.22 -5.87
C ASP A 218 11.88 4.07 -5.64
N ASP A 219 11.91 3.47 -4.44
CA ASP A 219 12.73 2.30 -4.12
C ASP A 219 12.32 1.10 -4.98
N ALA A 220 11.00 0.85 -5.09
CA ALA A 220 10.46 -0.22 -5.92
C ALA A 220 10.82 -0.04 -7.40
N ASN A 221 10.72 1.19 -7.94
CA ASN A 221 11.14 1.48 -9.31
C ASN A 221 12.66 1.32 -9.52
N ALA A 222 13.47 1.69 -8.53
CA ALA A 222 14.92 1.49 -8.60
C ALA A 222 15.27 0.00 -8.71
N TYR A 223 14.64 -0.85 -7.89
CA TYR A 223 14.75 -2.29 -7.99
C TYR A 223 14.30 -2.82 -9.36
N CYS A 224 13.09 -2.46 -9.78
CA CYS A 224 12.54 -2.88 -11.07
C CYS A 224 13.48 -2.53 -12.23
N LYS A 225 14.01 -1.31 -12.25
CA LYS A 225 14.95 -0.86 -13.28
C LYS A 225 16.25 -1.68 -13.27
N TRP A 226 16.81 -1.96 -12.11
CA TRP A 226 17.99 -2.82 -11.96
C TRP A 226 17.73 -4.22 -12.49
N ALA A 227 16.56 -4.80 -12.19
CA ALA A 227 16.16 -6.13 -12.63
C ALA A 227 15.72 -6.19 -14.11
N GLY A 228 15.74 -5.07 -14.86
CA GLY A 228 15.23 -4.98 -16.23
C GLY A 228 13.71 -5.16 -16.33
N LYS A 229 12.98 -4.82 -15.28
CA LYS A 229 11.54 -4.97 -15.10
C LYS A 229 10.89 -3.59 -14.87
N ARG A 230 9.59 -3.57 -14.57
CA ARG A 230 8.82 -2.39 -14.16
C ARG A 230 7.75 -2.75 -13.14
N LEU A 231 7.17 -1.76 -12.46
CA LEU A 231 5.96 -1.95 -11.69
C LEU A 231 4.76 -2.27 -12.62
N PRO A 232 3.78 -3.08 -12.17
CA PRO A 232 2.53 -3.26 -12.90
C PRO A 232 1.73 -1.96 -12.94
N THR A 233 0.95 -1.76 -14.01
CA THR A 233 -0.16 -0.83 -13.93
C THR A 233 -1.25 -1.39 -13.03
N GLU A 234 -2.11 -0.54 -12.49
CA GLU A 234 -3.25 -0.97 -11.68
C GLU A 234 -4.14 -1.98 -12.43
N ALA A 235 -4.33 -1.75 -13.73
CA ALA A 235 -5.11 -2.64 -14.59
C ALA A 235 -4.45 -4.00 -14.82
N GLU A 236 -3.14 -4.04 -15.03
CA GLU A 236 -2.39 -5.30 -15.13
C GLU A 236 -2.43 -6.07 -13.82
N TRP A 237 -2.29 -5.37 -12.69
CA TRP A 237 -2.36 -5.99 -11.38
C TRP A 237 -3.72 -6.65 -11.12
N GLU A 238 -4.84 -5.92 -11.34
CA GLU A 238 -6.18 -6.46 -11.13
C GLU A 238 -6.51 -7.59 -12.10
N TYR A 239 -6.13 -7.47 -13.38
CA TYR A 239 -6.30 -8.52 -14.37
C TYR A 239 -5.61 -9.82 -13.93
N ALA A 240 -4.37 -9.71 -13.46
CA ALA A 240 -3.59 -10.83 -12.97
C ALA A 240 -4.18 -11.43 -11.68
N ALA A 241 -4.63 -10.58 -10.74
CA ALA A 241 -5.24 -11.02 -9.47
C ALA A 241 -6.53 -11.82 -9.68
N ARG A 242 -7.31 -11.52 -10.72
CA ARG A 242 -8.53 -12.26 -11.06
C ARG A 242 -8.28 -13.70 -11.53
N GLY A 243 -7.05 -14.08 -11.87
CA GLY A 243 -6.66 -15.46 -12.13
C GLY A 243 -7.41 -16.14 -13.27
N SER A 244 -7.72 -15.44 -14.38
CA SER A 244 -8.57 -15.86 -15.51
C SER A 244 -10.08 -16.01 -15.21
N ALA A 245 -10.51 -15.91 -13.98
CA ALA A 245 -11.91 -16.01 -13.61
C ALA A 245 -12.65 -14.69 -13.78
N LYS A 246 -13.89 -14.78 -14.28
CA LYS A 246 -14.79 -13.62 -14.42
C LYS A 246 -15.55 -13.40 -13.11
N ASN A 247 -15.62 -12.15 -12.67
CA ASN A 247 -16.47 -11.73 -11.54
C ASN A 247 -16.10 -12.33 -10.16
N ASN A 248 -14.87 -12.72 -9.95
CA ASN A 248 -14.39 -13.12 -8.62
C ASN A 248 -14.27 -11.91 -7.70
N ILE A 249 -14.71 -12.10 -6.45
CA ILE A 249 -14.48 -11.13 -5.34
C ILE A 249 -13.03 -11.23 -4.85
N TYR A 250 -12.51 -12.46 -4.75
CA TYR A 250 -11.16 -12.74 -4.26
C TYR A 250 -10.33 -13.47 -5.31
N ALA A 251 -9.02 -13.52 -5.12
CA ALA A 251 -8.10 -14.22 -6.02
C ALA A 251 -8.35 -15.73 -6.11
N TRP A 252 -8.99 -16.32 -5.10
CA TRP A 252 -9.39 -17.74 -5.03
C TRP A 252 -10.85 -18.01 -5.45
N GLY A 253 -11.65 -17.01 -5.75
CA GLY A 253 -13.07 -17.15 -6.11
C GLY A 253 -14.00 -16.29 -5.25
N ASN A 254 -15.18 -16.83 -4.91
CA ASN A 254 -16.22 -16.10 -4.17
C ASN A 254 -16.49 -16.64 -2.76
N THR A 255 -15.76 -17.67 -2.33
CA THR A 255 -15.87 -18.17 -0.94
C THR A 255 -15.35 -17.11 0.02
N ASN A 256 -16.15 -16.77 1.04
CA ASN A 256 -15.77 -15.77 2.04
C ASN A 256 -14.42 -16.10 2.66
N VAL A 257 -13.65 -15.06 2.99
CA VAL A 257 -12.28 -15.17 3.52
C VAL A 257 -12.25 -15.97 4.83
N ASP A 258 -13.24 -15.80 5.70
CA ASP A 258 -13.35 -16.47 7.00
C ASP A 258 -13.92 -17.91 6.90
N SER A 259 -14.22 -18.42 5.67
CA SER A 259 -14.80 -19.73 5.49
C SER A 259 -13.75 -20.82 5.27
N GLY A 260 -13.63 -21.76 6.20
CA GLY A 260 -12.72 -22.91 6.13
C GLY A 260 -11.27 -22.55 6.37
N ALA A 261 -10.33 -23.29 5.75
CA ALA A 261 -8.90 -22.98 5.90
C ALA A 261 -8.54 -21.60 5.34
N ALA A 262 -7.60 -20.92 5.98
CA ALA A 262 -7.09 -19.63 5.54
C ALA A 262 -6.58 -19.69 4.08
N LYS A 263 -6.94 -18.70 3.28
CA LYS A 263 -6.62 -18.61 1.84
C LYS A 263 -5.61 -17.52 1.51
N CYS A 264 -5.39 -16.64 2.47
CA CYS A 264 -4.40 -15.56 2.41
C CYS A 264 -3.99 -15.18 3.84
N ASN A 265 -2.95 -14.39 3.95
CA ASN A 265 -2.52 -13.79 5.21
C ASN A 265 -3.28 -12.48 5.44
N TYR A 266 -4.12 -12.43 6.47
CA TYR A 266 -4.97 -11.28 6.81
C TYR A 266 -5.21 -11.23 8.32
N TRP A 267 -5.80 -10.16 8.83
CA TRP A 267 -6.08 -10.00 10.26
C TRP A 267 -7.38 -10.72 10.65
N GLN A 268 -7.27 -11.73 11.51
CA GLN A 268 -8.40 -12.47 12.07
C GLN A 268 -8.69 -12.02 13.50
N GLY A 269 -9.92 -11.53 13.74
CA GLY A 269 -10.34 -11.02 15.03
C GLY A 269 -10.53 -9.52 15.08
N SER A 270 -10.34 -8.92 16.24
CA SER A 270 -10.64 -7.49 16.48
C SER A 270 -9.47 -6.61 16.08
N PHE A 271 -9.58 -5.93 14.92
CA PHE A 271 -8.56 -4.97 14.50
C PHE A 271 -8.69 -3.64 15.26
N PRO A 272 -7.60 -3.01 15.68
CA PRO A 272 -6.19 -3.39 15.60
C PRO A 272 -5.65 -4.00 16.91
N ASN A 273 -6.50 -4.56 17.73
CA ASN A 273 -6.18 -4.97 19.10
C ASN A 273 -5.72 -6.41 19.22
N LYS A 274 -6.46 -7.33 18.60
CA LYS A 274 -6.25 -8.76 18.77
C LYS A 274 -6.35 -9.49 17.44
N ASN A 275 -5.23 -10.06 16.99
CA ASN A 275 -5.20 -11.01 15.90
C ASN A 275 -5.24 -12.43 16.49
N GLU A 276 -6.18 -13.25 16.04
CA GLU A 276 -6.31 -14.66 16.47
C GLU A 276 -5.26 -15.56 15.80
N ASN A 277 -4.58 -15.08 14.75
CA ASN A 277 -3.52 -15.79 14.00
C ASN A 277 -3.96 -17.16 13.48
N GLU A 278 -5.19 -17.34 13.06
CA GLU A 278 -5.71 -18.60 12.53
C GLU A 278 -5.04 -19.01 11.22
N ASP A 279 -4.46 -18.05 10.49
CA ASP A 279 -3.62 -18.27 9.30
C ASP A 279 -2.18 -18.68 9.64
N GLY A 280 -1.79 -18.63 10.92
CA GLY A 280 -0.47 -18.97 11.44
C GLY A 280 0.50 -17.81 11.54
N PHE A 281 0.09 -16.55 11.20
CA PHE A 281 0.99 -15.40 11.12
C PHE A 281 0.41 -14.17 11.82
N PHE A 282 1.26 -13.47 12.57
CA PHE A 282 0.93 -12.16 13.14
C PHE A 282 1.30 -11.00 12.19
N GLY A 283 2.32 -11.18 11.40
CA GLY A 283 2.86 -10.24 10.42
C GLY A 283 2.91 -10.85 9.03
N ALA A 284 3.82 -10.38 8.18
CA ALA A 284 3.97 -10.95 6.84
C ALA A 284 4.37 -12.44 6.90
N ALA A 285 3.79 -13.24 6.02
CA ALA A 285 4.11 -14.65 5.81
C ALA A 285 5.21 -14.81 4.74
N PRO A 286 5.97 -15.92 4.75
CA PRO A 286 6.82 -16.27 3.62
C PRO A 286 5.99 -16.37 2.33
N VAL A 287 6.51 -15.83 1.23
CA VAL A 287 5.83 -15.92 -0.07
C VAL A 287 5.53 -17.38 -0.43
N LYS A 288 4.41 -17.62 -1.14
CA LYS A 288 3.90 -18.97 -1.50
C LYS A 288 3.42 -19.81 -0.31
N THR A 289 3.09 -19.20 0.81
CA THR A 289 2.49 -19.93 1.93
C THR A 289 1.08 -20.42 1.58
N PHE A 290 0.32 -19.62 0.84
CA PHE A 290 -1.05 -19.95 0.42
C PHE A 290 -1.10 -20.38 -1.04
N ALA A 291 -2.23 -21.00 -1.45
CA ALA A 291 -2.40 -21.50 -2.80
C ALA A 291 -2.41 -20.34 -3.83
N PRO A 292 -1.84 -20.57 -5.04
CA PRO A 292 -1.85 -19.58 -6.10
C PRO A 292 -3.25 -19.42 -6.71
N ASN A 293 -3.46 -18.30 -7.40
CA ASN A 293 -4.64 -18.10 -8.23
C ASN A 293 -4.58 -18.88 -9.56
N GLY A 294 -5.59 -18.76 -10.41
CA GLY A 294 -5.71 -19.47 -11.68
C GLY A 294 -4.61 -19.18 -12.72
N TYR A 295 -3.79 -18.15 -12.53
CA TYR A 295 -2.59 -17.90 -13.34
C TYR A 295 -1.30 -18.46 -12.71
N GLY A 296 -1.35 -19.03 -11.51
CA GLY A 296 -0.15 -19.47 -10.77
C GLY A 296 0.56 -18.35 -10.01
N LEU A 297 -0.13 -17.23 -9.76
CA LEU A 297 0.37 -16.12 -8.95
C LEU A 297 -0.03 -16.32 -7.49
N PHE A 298 0.94 -16.17 -6.59
CA PHE A 298 0.77 -16.30 -5.15
C PHE A 298 0.54 -14.92 -4.52
N ASP A 299 -0.07 -14.91 -3.35
CA ASP A 299 -0.18 -13.75 -2.46
C ASP A 299 -0.84 -12.52 -3.13
N MET A 300 -1.72 -12.76 -4.13
CA MET A 300 -2.52 -11.71 -4.79
C MET A 300 -3.66 -11.18 -3.89
N ALA A 301 -3.68 -11.60 -2.64
CA ALA A 301 -4.62 -11.19 -1.62
C ALA A 301 -3.96 -11.33 -0.25
N GLY A 302 -4.01 -10.28 0.59
CA GLY A 302 -3.37 -10.26 1.89
C GLY A 302 -1.85 -10.10 1.81
N ASN A 303 -1.14 -10.58 2.80
CA ASN A 303 0.29 -10.52 3.01
C ASN A 303 0.82 -9.08 3.06
N VAL A 304 1.23 -8.46 1.95
CA VAL A 304 1.59 -7.04 1.92
C VAL A 304 0.91 -6.31 0.77
N TRP A 305 0.57 -5.03 0.97
CA TRP A 305 0.17 -4.15 -0.13
C TRP A 305 1.27 -4.05 -1.16
N GLU A 306 0.89 -3.89 -2.42
CA GLU A 306 1.81 -3.86 -3.55
C GLU A 306 1.68 -2.58 -4.36
N TRP A 307 2.81 -1.91 -4.61
CA TRP A 307 2.87 -0.74 -5.45
C TRP A 307 2.47 -1.01 -6.89
N CYS A 308 1.62 -0.14 -7.42
CA CYS A 308 1.38 0.01 -8.87
C CYS A 308 2.09 1.25 -9.42
N SER A 309 2.27 1.29 -10.75
CA SER A 309 2.89 2.44 -11.43
C SER A 309 2.00 3.68 -11.44
N ASP A 310 0.68 3.50 -11.28
CA ASP A 310 -0.34 4.50 -11.51
C ASP A 310 -0.39 5.56 -10.41
N LEU A 311 -0.61 6.81 -10.80
CA LEU A 311 -1.10 7.82 -9.89
C LEU A 311 -2.50 7.44 -9.42
N TYR A 312 -2.80 7.74 -8.16
CA TYR A 312 -4.16 7.59 -7.65
C TYR A 312 -5.02 8.80 -8.02
N ASN A 313 -6.25 8.54 -8.47
CA ASN A 313 -7.28 9.55 -8.63
C ASN A 313 -8.64 8.94 -8.29
N ASN A 314 -9.34 9.56 -7.36
CA ASN A 314 -10.64 9.09 -6.84
C ASN A 314 -11.72 8.94 -7.94
N ASN A 315 -11.63 9.74 -9.01
CA ASN A 315 -12.62 9.77 -10.09
C ASN A 315 -12.15 9.02 -11.35
N TYR A 316 -11.02 8.30 -11.28
CA TYR A 316 -10.41 7.74 -12.50
C TYR A 316 -11.28 6.66 -13.14
N TYR A 317 -11.91 5.79 -12.35
CA TYR A 317 -12.79 4.74 -12.88
C TYR A 317 -14.04 5.32 -13.56
N GLU A 318 -14.59 6.41 -13.02
CA GLU A 318 -15.67 7.13 -13.67
C GLU A 318 -15.24 7.73 -15.01
N GLN A 319 -14.03 8.25 -15.11
CA GLN A 319 -13.48 8.77 -16.38
C GLN A 319 -13.31 7.64 -17.41
N LEU A 320 -12.75 6.49 -17.01
CA LEU A 320 -12.54 5.35 -17.87
C LEU A 320 -13.87 4.75 -18.37
N SER A 321 -14.89 4.65 -17.51
CA SER A 321 -16.19 4.09 -17.87
C SER A 321 -16.90 4.89 -18.97
N LYS A 322 -16.68 6.19 -19.04
CA LYS A 322 -17.24 7.08 -20.07
C LYS A 322 -16.51 6.97 -21.42
N ALA A 323 -15.28 6.48 -21.41
CA ALA A 323 -14.45 6.37 -22.62
C ALA A 323 -14.63 5.05 -23.40
N GLY A 324 -15.50 4.15 -22.94
CA GLY A 324 -15.70 2.82 -23.51
C GLY A 324 -14.67 1.80 -23.03
N ILE A 325 -13.97 1.08 -23.93
CA ILE A 325 -12.94 0.12 -23.54
C ILE A 325 -11.61 0.85 -23.37
N ALA A 326 -11.10 0.91 -22.16
CA ALA A 326 -9.77 1.45 -21.89
C ALA A 326 -8.68 0.43 -22.33
N ILE A 327 -7.76 0.86 -23.20
CA ILE A 327 -6.70 -0.03 -23.74
C ILE A 327 -5.38 0.29 -23.04
N ASN A 328 -4.83 -0.68 -22.30
CA ASN A 328 -3.57 -0.57 -21.55
C ASN A 328 -3.49 0.75 -20.74
N PRO A 329 -4.48 1.06 -19.88
CA PRO A 329 -4.46 2.30 -19.13
C PRO A 329 -3.23 2.36 -18.22
N LYS A 330 -2.62 3.55 -18.13
CA LYS A 330 -1.39 3.80 -17.35
C LYS A 330 -1.64 4.74 -16.16
N GLY A 331 -2.89 4.80 -15.71
CA GLY A 331 -3.30 5.72 -14.67
C GLY A 331 -3.63 7.13 -15.18
N PRO A 332 -4.18 7.98 -14.31
CA PRO A 332 -4.52 9.35 -14.63
C PRO A 332 -3.27 10.23 -14.77
N ALA A 333 -3.38 11.32 -15.52
CA ALA A 333 -2.28 12.28 -15.69
C ALA A 333 -1.96 13.08 -14.40
N LYS A 334 -2.93 13.17 -13.47
CA LYS A 334 -2.79 13.89 -12.19
C LYS A 334 -3.37 13.07 -11.06
N SER A 335 -2.66 13.05 -9.93
CA SER A 335 -3.18 12.51 -8.69
C SER A 335 -4.30 13.41 -8.16
N TYR A 336 -5.32 12.79 -7.60
CA TYR A 336 -6.36 13.47 -6.84
C TYR A 336 -6.93 12.56 -5.77
N ASP A 337 -6.74 13.00 -4.52
CA ASP A 337 -7.36 12.40 -3.34
C ASP A 337 -8.14 13.51 -2.62
N PRO A 338 -9.47 13.39 -2.48
CA PRO A 338 -10.27 14.41 -1.80
C PRO A 338 -9.91 14.58 -0.32
N ASP A 339 -9.36 13.54 0.32
CA ASP A 339 -8.96 13.60 1.73
C ASP A 339 -7.64 14.38 1.91
N GLU A 340 -6.74 14.31 0.91
CA GLU A 340 -5.43 14.99 0.91
C GLU A 340 -5.09 15.56 -0.48
N PRO A 341 -5.77 16.62 -0.93
CA PRO A 341 -5.71 17.11 -2.31
C PRO A 341 -4.36 17.70 -2.72
N LEU A 342 -3.51 18.04 -1.75
CA LEU A 342 -2.17 18.60 -2.00
C LEU A 342 -1.07 17.55 -2.10
N VAL A 343 -1.36 16.31 -1.73
CA VAL A 343 -0.38 15.21 -1.67
C VAL A 343 -0.58 14.27 -2.85
N PRO A 344 0.37 14.19 -3.80
CA PRO A 344 0.30 13.20 -4.88
C PRO A 344 0.42 11.79 -4.34
N LYS A 345 -0.52 10.92 -4.70
CA LYS A 345 -0.54 9.52 -4.26
C LYS A 345 -0.42 8.55 -5.41
N ARG A 346 0.08 7.35 -5.08
CA ARG A 346 0.14 6.19 -5.97
C ARG A 346 -0.83 5.12 -5.52
N VAL A 347 -1.26 4.31 -6.48
CA VAL A 347 -2.12 3.15 -6.20
C VAL A 347 -1.31 2.02 -5.57
N ILE A 348 -1.90 1.38 -4.57
CA ILE A 348 -1.45 0.11 -4.02
C ILE A 348 -2.60 -0.89 -4.04
N ARG A 349 -2.28 -2.19 -4.18
CA ARG A 349 -3.26 -3.26 -4.39
C ARG A 349 -2.96 -4.47 -3.49
N GLY A 350 -3.93 -5.39 -3.35
CA GLY A 350 -3.78 -6.71 -2.76
C GLY A 350 -4.19 -6.82 -1.30
N GLY A 351 -4.18 -5.76 -0.55
CA GLY A 351 -4.36 -5.84 0.91
C GLY A 351 -3.09 -6.29 1.63
N SER A 352 -3.19 -6.51 2.92
CA SER A 352 -2.06 -6.93 3.73
C SER A 352 -2.51 -7.79 4.92
N PHE A 353 -1.57 -8.31 5.69
CA PHE A 353 -1.80 -9.01 6.95
C PHE A 353 -2.58 -8.18 8.01
N LEU A 354 -2.73 -6.87 7.78
CA LEU A 354 -3.54 -5.98 8.63
C LEU A 354 -4.97 -5.76 8.13
N CYS A 355 -5.34 -6.34 6.98
CA CYS A 355 -6.68 -6.17 6.43
C CYS A 355 -7.69 -7.08 7.12
N ASN A 356 -8.82 -6.49 7.50
CA ASN A 356 -9.92 -7.17 8.17
C ASN A 356 -11.25 -6.71 7.56
N GLU A 357 -12.25 -7.57 7.49
CA GLU A 357 -13.54 -7.27 6.87
C GLU A 357 -14.22 -6.05 7.51
N SER A 358 -14.14 -5.93 8.84
CA SER A 358 -14.76 -4.81 9.56
C SER A 358 -14.07 -3.47 9.34
N TYR A 359 -12.86 -3.45 8.78
CA TYR A 359 -12.08 -2.24 8.62
C TYR A 359 -11.71 -1.90 7.17
N CYS A 360 -11.14 -2.82 6.39
CA CYS A 360 -10.69 -2.47 5.03
C CYS A 360 -10.99 -3.50 3.93
N SER A 361 -11.16 -4.79 4.22
CA SER A 361 -11.29 -5.88 3.22
C SER A 361 -10.44 -5.71 1.96
N GLY A 362 -9.19 -5.25 2.13
CA GLY A 362 -8.27 -4.90 1.05
C GLY A 362 -7.83 -6.08 0.18
N TYR A 363 -8.02 -7.31 0.66
CA TYR A 363 -7.72 -8.57 -0.02
C TYR A 363 -8.72 -8.93 -1.15
N ARG A 364 -9.74 -8.10 -1.43
CA ARG A 364 -10.61 -8.25 -2.61
C ARG A 364 -9.87 -7.82 -3.88
N VAL A 365 -10.07 -8.54 -4.98
CA VAL A 365 -9.36 -8.23 -6.24
C VAL A 365 -9.69 -6.84 -6.80
N ALA A 366 -10.87 -6.30 -6.51
CA ALA A 366 -11.27 -4.95 -6.92
C ALA A 366 -10.78 -3.87 -5.94
N ALA A 367 -10.39 -4.24 -4.71
CA ALA A 367 -9.97 -3.27 -3.70
C ALA A 367 -8.74 -2.50 -4.16
N ARG A 368 -8.82 -1.19 -4.11
CA ARG A 368 -7.74 -0.27 -4.41
C ARG A 368 -7.47 0.63 -3.22
N MET A 369 -6.22 1.03 -3.06
CA MET A 369 -5.78 1.88 -1.99
C MET A 369 -4.75 2.88 -2.52
N LYS A 370 -4.41 3.84 -1.70
CA LYS A 370 -3.54 4.95 -2.05
C LYS A 370 -2.58 5.27 -0.91
N THR A 371 -1.35 5.64 -1.25
CA THR A 371 -0.41 6.22 -0.30
C THR A 371 0.61 7.11 -1.00
N SER A 372 1.35 7.91 -0.22
CA SER A 372 2.40 8.78 -0.72
C SER A 372 3.53 8.00 -1.37
N ALA A 373 4.07 8.48 -2.49
CA ALA A 373 5.08 7.77 -3.26
C ALA A 373 6.42 7.58 -2.52
N ASP A 374 6.72 8.44 -1.57
CA ASP A 374 7.97 8.50 -0.81
C ASP A 374 7.87 7.91 0.60
N SER A 375 6.77 7.22 0.91
CA SER A 375 6.54 6.62 2.22
C SER A 375 6.51 5.09 2.11
N GLY A 376 7.41 4.43 2.85
CA GLY A 376 7.35 3.01 3.11
C GLY A 376 6.57 2.73 4.40
N MET A 377 5.98 1.54 4.50
CA MET A 377 5.28 1.05 5.69
C MET A 377 5.58 -0.42 5.89
N GLU A 378 5.42 -0.91 7.12
CA GLU A 378 5.70 -2.31 7.49
C GLU A 378 4.87 -3.34 6.71
N HIS A 379 3.78 -2.95 6.10
CA HIS A 379 2.89 -3.82 5.34
C HIS A 379 2.83 -3.48 3.84
N LEU A 380 3.86 -2.81 3.30
CA LEU A 380 3.89 -2.32 1.93
C LEU A 380 5.19 -2.75 1.22
N GLY A 381 5.02 -3.55 0.20
CA GLY A 381 6.04 -4.07 -0.69
C GLY A 381 5.64 -3.89 -2.16
N PHE A 382 6.07 -4.80 -3.03
CA PHE A 382 5.78 -4.76 -4.47
C PHE A 382 6.12 -6.06 -5.17
N ARG A 383 5.58 -6.27 -6.36
CA ARG A 383 6.05 -7.24 -7.36
C ARG A 383 6.31 -6.56 -8.68
N CYS A 384 7.10 -7.19 -9.57
CA CYS A 384 7.43 -6.62 -10.86
C CYS A 384 6.69 -7.30 -12.01
N VAL A 385 6.61 -6.57 -13.12
CA VAL A 385 6.21 -7.09 -14.43
C VAL A 385 7.28 -6.82 -15.47
N ALA A 386 7.24 -7.58 -16.57
CA ALA A 386 8.11 -7.36 -17.73
C ALA A 386 7.31 -7.53 -19.01
N ASP A 387 7.60 -6.67 -19.99
CA ASP A 387 7.03 -6.79 -21.31
C ASP A 387 7.75 -7.93 -22.08
N LYS A 388 6.99 -8.64 -22.95
CA LYS A 388 7.56 -9.61 -23.88
C LYS A 388 8.48 -8.86 -24.84
N GLN A 389 9.70 -9.35 -24.99
CA GLN A 389 10.64 -8.86 -26.02
C GLN A 389 10.26 -9.42 -27.37
#